data_1ac3aa876606a1707da611ad7faae98a
#
_entry.id   1ac3aa876606a1707da611ad7faae98a
#
_cell.length_a   1.000
_cell.length_b   1.000
_cell.length_c   1.000
_cell.angle_alpha   90.00
_cell.angle_beta   90.00
_cell.angle_gamma   90.00
#
_symmetry.space_group_name_H-M   'P 1'
#
loop_
_entity.id
_entity.type
_entity.pdbx_description
1 polymer ?
#
loop_
_entity_poly.entity_id
_entity_poly.type
_entity_poly.pdbx_seq_one_letter_code
_entity_poly.pdbx_strand_id
1 'polypeptide(L)'
;VDSKDENRGVQYASNADDGTRIAYTVTGSGPPLLMVHGSFLTHTIWRTFGYVKALRASRQLILIDSRGHGRSEKPHTPDAYAMGNIVGDLTAVLDAVGVPTVDYLGYSFGARAGLALTAAAPERVRSLAVGGGSHGAQAGAFDRLFFPGCADVLELRGMDGFLEAWNNHRMFPIDAGTRAVFSANDAQAMAAYIRACDADPGLPDEVLRQFSLPSLFYVGSQDGTRLDDTRAAAALVPNSELHVIRGFDHATTMAASAEVLGVLERFWGR
;
A
#
# COMPACT_ATOMS: atom_id res chain seq x y z
N VAL A 1 -20.07 15.06 0.48
CA VAL A 1 -19.70 13.73 0.00
C VAL A 1 -20.56 12.74 0.76
N ASP A 2 -21.42 12.01 0.04
CA ASP A 2 -22.53 11.23 0.60
C ASP A 2 -21.98 9.94 1.23
N SER A 3 -21.97 9.85 2.56
CA SER A 3 -21.55 8.68 3.34
C SER A 3 -22.39 7.41 3.07
N LYS A 4 -23.46 7.53 2.30
CA LYS A 4 -24.36 6.42 1.92
C LYS A 4 -23.86 5.63 0.70
N ASP A 5 -22.98 6.19 -0.13
CA ASP A 5 -22.40 5.50 -1.30
C ASP A 5 -21.20 4.63 -0.92
N GLU A 6 -20.54 4.89 0.19
CA GLU A 6 -19.37 4.11 0.65
C GLU A 6 -19.73 2.69 1.09
N ASN A 7 -20.99 2.43 1.42
CA ASN A 7 -21.43 1.13 1.94
C ASN A 7 -22.08 0.23 0.86
N ARG A 8 -22.31 0.75 -0.36
CA ARG A 8 -22.84 -0.03 -1.47
C ARG A 8 -21.71 -0.65 -2.26
N GLY A 9 -21.47 -1.95 -2.02
CA GLY A 9 -20.59 -2.74 -2.86
C GLY A 9 -19.29 -3.24 -2.20
N VAL A 10 -19.12 -3.13 -0.86
CA VAL A 10 -18.01 -3.83 -0.18
C VAL A 10 -18.26 -5.32 -0.21
N GLN A 11 -17.30 -6.06 -0.73
CA GLN A 11 -17.26 -7.51 -0.83
C GLN A 11 -16.11 -8.03 0.02
N TYR A 12 -16.10 -9.34 0.27
CA TYR A 12 -15.06 -9.99 1.06
C TYR A 12 -14.55 -11.23 0.34
N ALA A 13 -13.23 -11.39 0.35
CA ALA A 13 -12.55 -12.63 -0.01
C ALA A 13 -11.89 -13.20 1.24
N SER A 14 -11.81 -14.52 1.35
CA SER A 14 -11.11 -15.18 2.46
C SER A 14 -9.78 -15.72 1.96
N ASN A 15 -8.70 -15.39 2.65
CA ASN A 15 -7.40 -15.98 2.43
C ASN A 15 -7.49 -17.50 2.65
N ALA A 16 -6.98 -18.29 1.72
CA ALA A 16 -7.10 -19.75 1.76
C ALA A 16 -6.25 -20.39 2.88
N ASP A 17 -5.16 -19.73 3.28
CA ASP A 17 -4.20 -20.27 4.24
C ASP A 17 -4.64 -20.09 5.70
N ASP A 18 -5.25 -18.91 6.03
CA ASP A 18 -5.57 -18.58 7.41
C ASP A 18 -7.05 -18.14 7.63
N GLY A 19 -7.84 -18.10 6.56
CA GLY A 19 -9.24 -17.71 6.60
C GLY A 19 -9.50 -16.20 6.80
N THR A 20 -8.47 -15.36 6.90
CA THR A 20 -8.60 -13.91 7.10
C THR A 20 -9.45 -13.29 5.99
N ARG A 21 -10.47 -12.54 6.38
CA ARG A 21 -11.40 -11.89 5.45
C ARG A 21 -10.90 -10.52 5.02
N ILE A 22 -10.75 -10.34 3.72
CA ILE A 22 -10.24 -9.13 3.09
C ILE A 22 -11.36 -8.38 2.39
N ALA A 23 -11.58 -7.14 2.80
CA ALA A 23 -12.59 -6.27 2.21
C ALA A 23 -12.07 -5.65 0.91
N TYR A 24 -12.91 -5.64 -0.11
CA TYR A 24 -12.60 -4.98 -1.37
C TYR A 24 -13.85 -4.37 -2.02
N THR A 25 -13.63 -3.46 -2.96
CA THR A 25 -14.69 -2.91 -3.83
C THR A 25 -14.24 -2.95 -5.27
N VAL A 26 -15.20 -3.17 -6.19
CA VAL A 26 -14.94 -3.13 -7.63
C VAL A 26 -15.75 -2.01 -8.26
N THR A 27 -15.13 -1.20 -9.11
CA THR A 27 -15.80 -0.11 -9.82
C THR A 27 -15.14 0.15 -11.17
N GLY A 28 -15.92 0.69 -12.11
CA GLY A 28 -15.43 0.91 -13.46
C GLY A 28 -15.44 -0.33 -14.33
N SER A 29 -14.95 -0.21 -15.57
CA SER A 29 -14.89 -1.29 -16.56
C SER A 29 -13.66 -1.13 -17.45
N GLY A 30 -13.16 -2.24 -17.99
CA GLY A 30 -11.95 -2.29 -18.82
C GLY A 30 -10.89 -3.22 -18.23
N PRO A 31 -9.62 -3.09 -18.59
CA PRO A 31 -8.53 -3.88 -18.03
C PRO A 31 -8.48 -3.77 -16.50
N PRO A 32 -8.37 -4.91 -15.78
CA PRO A 32 -8.40 -4.91 -14.31
C PRO A 32 -7.12 -4.27 -13.73
N LEU A 33 -7.30 -3.42 -12.72
CA LEU A 33 -6.27 -2.73 -11.96
C LEU A 33 -6.48 -2.98 -10.47
N LEU A 34 -5.55 -3.68 -9.84
CA LEU A 34 -5.52 -3.86 -8.39
C LEU A 34 -4.83 -2.66 -7.73
N MET A 35 -5.48 -2.03 -6.76
CA MET A 35 -4.97 -0.84 -6.08
C MET A 35 -4.81 -1.08 -4.58
N VAL A 36 -3.57 -1.01 -4.08
CA VAL A 36 -3.21 -1.33 -2.70
C VAL A 36 -2.60 -0.11 -2.01
N HIS A 37 -3.23 0.31 -0.90
CA HIS A 37 -2.86 1.51 -0.14
C HIS A 37 -1.64 1.31 0.76
N GLY A 38 -1.13 2.39 1.35
CA GLY A 38 -0.06 2.38 2.34
C GLY A 38 -0.55 2.12 3.76
N SER A 39 0.40 1.96 4.69
CA SER A 39 0.16 1.71 6.11
C SER A 39 -0.74 2.76 6.75
N PHE A 40 -1.60 2.35 7.68
CA PHE A 40 -2.58 3.19 8.40
C PHE A 40 -3.67 3.82 7.53
N LEU A 41 -3.67 3.56 6.22
CA LEU A 41 -4.66 4.06 5.27
C LEU A 41 -5.71 2.99 4.96
N THR A 42 -6.66 3.34 4.09
CA THR A 42 -7.67 2.43 3.54
C THR A 42 -7.79 2.65 2.03
N HIS A 43 -8.53 1.79 1.34
CA HIS A 43 -8.82 1.97 -0.08
C HIS A 43 -9.44 3.32 -0.43
N THR A 44 -10.05 4.02 0.54
CA THR A 44 -10.68 5.33 0.31
C THR A 44 -9.67 6.41 -0.10
N ILE A 45 -8.38 6.24 0.23
CA ILE A 45 -7.33 7.19 -0.16
C ILE A 45 -7.27 7.41 -1.67
N TRP A 46 -7.53 6.37 -2.46
CA TRP A 46 -7.57 6.44 -3.92
C TRP A 46 -8.73 7.31 -4.44
N ARG A 47 -9.85 7.36 -3.69
CA ARG A 47 -10.98 8.26 -3.98
C ARG A 47 -10.64 9.69 -3.56
N THR A 48 -10.08 9.85 -2.37
CA THR A 48 -9.73 11.15 -1.78
C THR A 48 -8.82 11.96 -2.70
N PHE A 49 -7.82 11.33 -3.29
CA PHE A 49 -6.89 12.00 -4.22
C PHE A 49 -7.29 11.92 -5.70
N GLY A 50 -8.51 11.45 -6.01
CA GLY A 50 -9.08 11.54 -7.35
C GLY A 50 -8.68 10.42 -8.32
N TYR A 51 -7.86 9.44 -7.92
CA TYR A 51 -7.44 8.32 -8.78
C TYR A 51 -8.63 7.51 -9.30
N VAL A 52 -9.58 7.19 -8.43
CA VAL A 52 -10.79 6.44 -8.84
C VAL A 52 -11.59 7.23 -9.87
N LYS A 53 -11.76 8.54 -9.67
CA LYS A 53 -12.49 9.39 -10.61
C LYS A 53 -11.83 9.40 -11.99
N ALA A 54 -10.50 9.47 -12.04
CA ALA A 54 -9.74 9.52 -13.29
C ALA A 54 -9.73 8.18 -14.03
N LEU A 55 -9.56 7.06 -13.31
CA LEU A 55 -9.27 5.76 -13.91
C LEU A 55 -10.51 4.89 -14.18
N ARG A 56 -11.62 5.07 -13.45
CA ARG A 56 -12.80 4.18 -13.53
C ARG A 56 -13.50 4.15 -14.89
N ALA A 57 -13.29 5.16 -15.73
CA ALA A 57 -13.89 5.21 -17.06
C ALA A 57 -13.19 4.26 -18.07
N SER A 58 -11.94 3.90 -17.81
CA SER A 58 -11.09 3.11 -18.71
C SER A 58 -10.57 1.82 -18.08
N ARG A 59 -10.79 1.59 -16.77
CA ARG A 59 -10.28 0.45 -16.02
C ARG A 59 -11.29 -0.11 -15.04
N GLN A 60 -11.30 -1.42 -14.86
CA GLN A 60 -11.95 -2.09 -13.74
C GLN A 60 -11.03 -1.96 -12.52
N LEU A 61 -11.39 -1.12 -11.56
CA LEU A 61 -10.61 -0.85 -10.36
C LEU A 61 -11.01 -1.82 -9.25
N ILE A 62 -10.05 -2.57 -8.72
CA ILE A 62 -10.18 -3.45 -7.57
C ILE A 62 -9.46 -2.77 -6.42
N LEU A 63 -10.21 -2.24 -5.47
CA LEU A 63 -9.71 -1.44 -4.35
C LEU A 63 -9.79 -2.29 -3.09
N ILE A 64 -8.68 -2.60 -2.45
CA ILE A 64 -8.66 -3.43 -1.26
C ILE A 64 -8.33 -2.63 0.01
N ASP A 65 -8.88 -3.05 1.14
CA ASP A 65 -8.32 -2.76 2.45
C ASP A 65 -7.39 -3.91 2.83
N SER A 66 -6.10 -3.63 3.00
CA SER A 66 -5.14 -4.65 3.45
C SER A 66 -5.54 -5.19 4.82
N ARG A 67 -5.17 -6.46 5.15
CA ARG A 67 -5.42 -6.99 6.49
C ARG A 67 -4.92 -6.01 7.55
N GLY A 68 -5.62 -5.94 8.68
CA GLY A 68 -5.36 -4.97 9.74
C GLY A 68 -5.95 -3.58 9.50
N HIS A 69 -6.38 -3.26 8.27
CA HIS A 69 -6.82 -1.92 7.88
C HIS A 69 -8.31 -1.90 7.47
N GLY A 70 -8.90 -0.74 7.56
CA GLY A 70 -10.24 -0.47 7.04
C GLY A 70 -11.29 -1.46 7.50
N ARG A 71 -11.94 -2.16 6.55
CA ARG A 71 -13.00 -3.15 6.80
C ARG A 71 -12.50 -4.59 6.77
N SER A 72 -11.24 -4.83 6.46
CA SER A 72 -10.62 -6.15 6.55
C SER A 72 -10.47 -6.59 7.99
N GLU A 73 -10.36 -7.90 8.21
CA GLU A 73 -10.07 -8.45 9.53
C GLU A 73 -8.73 -7.94 10.07
N LYS A 74 -8.66 -7.87 11.39
CA LYS A 74 -7.59 -7.21 12.14
C LYS A 74 -6.94 -8.18 13.14
N PRO A 75 -6.14 -9.16 12.66
CA PRO A 75 -5.40 -10.03 13.56
C PRO A 75 -4.49 -9.23 14.50
N HIS A 76 -4.32 -9.70 15.74
CA HIS A 76 -3.49 -9.03 16.75
C HIS A 76 -2.13 -9.71 16.97
N THR A 77 -1.75 -10.62 16.09
CA THR A 77 -0.44 -11.32 16.17
C THR A 77 0.46 -10.95 15.01
N PRO A 78 1.76 -10.72 15.23
CA PRO A 78 2.68 -10.33 14.16
C PRO A 78 2.76 -11.36 13.02
N ASP A 79 2.73 -12.66 13.33
CA ASP A 79 2.83 -13.72 12.32
C ASP A 79 1.71 -13.66 11.27
N ALA A 80 0.53 -13.15 11.67
CA ALA A 80 -0.57 -12.94 10.72
C ALA A 80 -0.26 -11.94 9.62
N TYR A 81 0.73 -11.06 9.82
CA TYR A 81 1.14 -10.03 8.86
C TYR A 81 2.38 -10.42 8.06
N ALA A 82 2.83 -11.67 8.12
CA ALA A 82 3.90 -12.16 7.26
C ALA A 82 3.59 -11.91 5.78
N MET A 83 4.60 -11.55 4.99
CA MET A 83 4.40 -11.15 3.59
C MET A 83 3.74 -12.24 2.74
N GLY A 84 3.95 -13.53 3.06
CA GLY A 84 3.24 -14.64 2.43
C GLY A 84 1.72 -14.56 2.60
N ASN A 85 1.25 -14.22 3.81
CA ASN A 85 -0.17 -14.04 4.07
C ASN A 85 -0.74 -12.82 3.32
N ILE A 86 0.04 -11.72 3.20
CA ILE A 86 -0.35 -10.56 2.39
C ILE A 86 -0.51 -10.95 0.91
N VAL A 87 0.40 -11.74 0.37
CA VAL A 87 0.29 -12.27 -1.01
C VAL A 87 -0.95 -13.14 -1.16
N GLY A 88 -1.22 -14.03 -0.18
CA GLY A 88 -2.44 -14.84 -0.14
C GLY A 88 -3.72 -14.01 -0.14
N ASP A 89 -3.74 -12.87 0.56
CA ASP A 89 -4.87 -11.93 0.55
C ASP A 89 -5.13 -11.36 -0.84
N LEU A 90 -4.05 -10.90 -1.50
CA LEU A 90 -4.16 -10.31 -2.84
C LEU A 90 -4.67 -11.33 -3.85
N THR A 91 -4.13 -12.56 -3.82
CA THR A 91 -4.58 -13.64 -4.69
C THR A 91 -6.02 -14.06 -4.42
N ALA A 92 -6.42 -14.15 -3.15
CA ALA A 92 -7.81 -14.45 -2.78
C ALA A 92 -8.81 -13.41 -3.33
N VAL A 93 -8.45 -12.12 -3.29
CA VAL A 93 -9.28 -11.06 -3.88
C VAL A 93 -9.34 -11.19 -5.40
N LEU A 94 -8.21 -11.45 -6.08
CA LEU A 94 -8.20 -11.64 -7.54
C LEU A 94 -9.06 -12.84 -7.96
N ASP A 95 -9.01 -13.94 -7.22
CA ASP A 95 -9.81 -15.13 -7.47
C ASP A 95 -11.31 -14.86 -7.23
N ALA A 96 -11.66 -14.15 -6.15
CA ALA A 96 -13.03 -13.77 -5.87
C ALA A 96 -13.64 -12.82 -6.93
N VAL A 97 -12.82 -11.96 -7.51
CA VAL A 97 -13.23 -11.09 -8.64
C VAL A 97 -13.27 -11.86 -9.97
N GLY A 98 -12.62 -13.02 -10.06
CA GLY A 98 -12.54 -13.82 -11.26
C GLY A 98 -11.58 -13.28 -12.32
N VAL A 99 -10.51 -12.59 -11.91
CA VAL A 99 -9.51 -12.01 -12.81
C VAL A 99 -8.19 -12.81 -12.72
N PRO A 100 -7.69 -13.38 -13.81
CA PRO A 100 -6.47 -14.17 -13.79
C PRO A 100 -5.22 -13.29 -13.65
N THR A 101 -5.23 -12.10 -14.24
CA THR A 101 -4.08 -11.20 -14.30
C THR A 101 -4.54 -9.74 -14.19
N VAL A 102 -3.77 -8.91 -13.50
CA VAL A 102 -4.07 -7.49 -13.31
C VAL A 102 -2.88 -6.59 -13.67
N ASP A 103 -3.15 -5.33 -13.96
CA ASP A 103 -2.20 -4.26 -13.70
C ASP A 103 -2.22 -3.97 -12.20
N TYR A 104 -1.09 -3.61 -11.62
CA TYR A 104 -0.96 -3.36 -10.19
C TYR A 104 -0.57 -1.90 -9.93
N LEU A 105 -1.23 -1.27 -8.96
CA LEU A 105 -0.84 0.04 -8.43
C LEU A 105 -0.77 -0.02 -6.91
N GLY A 106 0.42 0.17 -6.36
CA GLY A 106 0.62 0.18 -4.91
C GLY A 106 1.40 1.40 -4.43
N TYR A 107 1.12 1.83 -3.19
CA TYR A 107 1.85 2.91 -2.54
C TYR A 107 2.40 2.50 -1.19
N SER A 108 3.67 2.83 -0.91
CA SER A 108 4.33 2.54 0.38
C SER A 108 4.29 1.03 0.70
N PHE A 109 3.55 0.61 1.73
CA PHE A 109 3.33 -0.81 2.00
C PHE A 109 2.70 -1.54 0.80
N GLY A 110 1.74 -0.91 0.11
CA GLY A 110 1.16 -1.47 -1.12
C GLY A 110 2.20 -1.68 -2.23
N ALA A 111 3.25 -0.86 -2.28
CA ALA A 111 4.37 -1.10 -3.20
C ALA A 111 5.13 -2.38 -2.84
N ARG A 112 5.44 -2.60 -1.55
CA ARG A 112 6.08 -3.85 -1.08
C ARG A 112 5.23 -5.08 -1.36
N ALA A 113 3.93 -4.99 -1.08
CA ALA A 113 2.99 -6.08 -1.36
C ALA A 113 2.93 -6.43 -2.86
N GLY A 114 3.01 -5.41 -3.75
CA GLY A 114 3.08 -5.62 -5.20
C GLY A 114 4.35 -6.29 -5.66
N LEU A 115 5.50 -5.90 -5.12
CA LEU A 115 6.77 -6.57 -5.37
C LEU A 115 6.75 -8.02 -4.90
N ALA A 116 6.19 -8.29 -3.71
CA ALA A 116 6.06 -9.64 -3.17
C ALA A 116 5.08 -10.49 -3.99
N LEU A 117 3.92 -9.95 -4.40
CA LEU A 117 2.99 -10.66 -5.29
C LEU A 117 3.66 -11.00 -6.62
N THR A 118 4.40 -10.05 -7.21
CA THR A 118 5.11 -10.28 -8.47
C THR A 118 6.19 -11.36 -8.34
N ALA A 119 6.88 -11.42 -7.21
CA ALA A 119 7.88 -12.45 -6.93
C ALA A 119 7.26 -13.84 -6.75
N ALA A 120 6.12 -13.93 -6.06
CA ALA A 120 5.47 -15.20 -5.70
C ALA A 120 4.56 -15.75 -6.81
N ALA A 121 3.92 -14.86 -7.58
CA ALA A 121 2.92 -15.22 -8.60
C ALA A 121 3.02 -14.26 -9.81
N PRO A 122 4.13 -14.28 -10.56
CA PRO A 122 4.39 -13.33 -11.66
C PRO A 122 3.33 -13.36 -12.75
N GLU A 123 2.68 -14.51 -12.97
CA GLU A 123 1.57 -14.68 -13.92
C GLU A 123 0.33 -13.89 -13.54
N ARG A 124 0.19 -13.47 -12.27
CA ARG A 124 -0.95 -12.68 -11.79
C ARG A 124 -0.78 -11.17 -12.04
N VAL A 125 0.43 -10.72 -12.40
CA VAL A 125 0.75 -9.30 -12.58
C VAL A 125 1.22 -9.03 -14.01
N ARG A 126 0.43 -8.27 -14.78
CA ARG A 126 0.77 -7.90 -16.16
C ARG A 126 1.73 -6.70 -16.20
N SER A 127 1.51 -5.72 -15.35
CA SER A 127 2.39 -4.56 -15.16
C SER A 127 2.36 -4.10 -13.70
N LEU A 128 3.47 -3.54 -13.23
CA LEU A 128 3.67 -3.14 -11.84
C LEU A 128 3.96 -1.66 -11.74
N ALA A 129 3.08 -0.88 -11.11
CA ALA A 129 3.32 0.51 -10.76
C ALA A 129 3.39 0.65 -9.23
N VAL A 130 4.54 1.07 -8.71
CA VAL A 130 4.79 1.15 -7.27
C VAL A 130 5.38 2.50 -6.88
N GLY A 131 4.79 3.11 -5.86
CA GLY A 131 5.20 4.41 -5.35
C GLY A 131 5.71 4.38 -3.92
N GLY A 132 6.79 5.09 -3.65
CA GLY A 132 7.31 5.33 -2.29
C GLY A 132 7.65 4.07 -1.50
N GLY A 133 8.05 2.99 -2.17
CA GLY A 133 8.40 1.73 -1.54
C GLY A 133 9.53 1.00 -2.27
N SER A 134 10.15 0.06 -1.57
CA SER A 134 11.22 -0.77 -2.09
C SER A 134 11.10 -2.21 -1.60
N HIS A 135 11.98 -3.07 -2.07
CA HIS A 135 12.02 -4.49 -1.74
C HIS A 135 12.78 -4.82 -0.45
N GLY A 136 13.65 -3.91 0.02
CA GLY A 136 14.56 -4.18 1.13
C GLY A 136 13.89 -4.26 2.51
N ALA A 137 14.64 -4.74 3.50
CA ALA A 137 14.22 -4.77 4.90
C ALA A 137 13.84 -3.37 5.41
N GLN A 138 12.82 -3.31 6.27
CA GLN A 138 12.27 -2.06 6.79
C GLN A 138 12.42 -1.92 8.32
N ALA A 139 13.31 -2.72 8.93
CA ALA A 139 13.53 -2.69 10.38
C ALA A 139 13.70 -1.25 10.91
N GLY A 140 12.90 -0.89 11.91
CA GLY A 140 12.87 0.44 12.51
C GLY A 140 12.34 1.56 11.61
N ALA A 141 11.73 1.24 10.45
CA ALA A 141 11.20 2.26 9.55
C ALA A 141 10.05 3.05 10.17
N PHE A 142 9.19 2.41 10.94
CA PHE A 142 8.09 3.08 11.63
C PHE A 142 8.57 3.93 12.81
N ASP A 143 9.59 3.49 13.53
CA ASP A 143 10.23 4.28 14.59
C ASP A 143 10.86 5.56 14.02
N ARG A 144 11.50 5.48 12.86
CA ARG A 144 12.02 6.66 12.15
C ARG A 144 10.92 7.55 11.57
N LEU A 145 9.79 6.97 11.17
CA LEU A 145 8.67 7.72 10.58
C LEU A 145 7.85 8.45 11.65
N PHE A 146 7.59 7.81 12.77
CA PHE A 146 6.73 8.33 13.83
C PHE A 146 7.54 8.78 15.05
N PHE A 147 8.01 7.82 15.84
CA PHE A 147 8.86 8.03 17.02
C PHE A 147 9.37 6.67 17.54
N PRO A 148 10.50 6.63 18.26
CA PRO A 148 11.04 5.38 18.81
C PRO A 148 10.07 4.66 19.74
N GLY A 149 9.91 3.35 19.55
CA GLY A 149 9.00 2.52 20.35
C GLY A 149 7.52 2.70 20.01
N CYS A 150 7.20 3.16 18.81
CA CYS A 150 5.82 3.46 18.40
C CYS A 150 4.89 2.23 18.49
N ALA A 151 5.38 1.02 18.24
CA ALA A 151 4.60 -0.20 18.38
C ALA A 151 4.24 -0.50 19.85
N ASP A 152 5.17 -0.29 20.79
CA ASP A 152 4.92 -0.47 22.23
C ASP A 152 3.85 0.50 22.72
N VAL A 153 3.89 1.74 22.25
CA VAL A 153 2.87 2.75 22.61
C VAL A 153 1.50 2.37 22.08
N LEU A 154 1.41 1.82 20.86
CA LEU A 154 0.13 1.30 20.32
C LEU A 154 -0.42 0.16 21.19
N GLU A 155 0.41 -0.78 21.63
CA GLU A 155 -0.01 -1.89 22.49
C GLU A 155 -0.46 -1.42 23.89
N LEU A 156 0.30 -0.51 24.52
CA LEU A 156 0.11 -0.15 25.91
C LEU A 156 -0.87 1.00 26.12
N ARG A 157 -0.96 1.93 25.16
CA ARG A 157 -1.71 3.17 25.29
C ARG A 157 -2.76 3.37 24.19
N GLY A 158 -2.87 2.42 23.27
CA GLY A 158 -3.80 2.49 22.14
C GLY A 158 -3.49 3.62 21.16
N MET A 159 -4.44 3.87 20.26
CA MET A 159 -4.28 4.85 19.18
C MET A 159 -4.21 6.30 19.70
N ASP A 160 -4.93 6.64 20.74
CA ASP A 160 -4.89 7.98 21.34
C ASP A 160 -3.51 8.27 21.93
N GLY A 161 -2.92 7.30 22.67
CA GLY A 161 -1.56 7.43 23.20
C GLY A 161 -0.50 7.54 22.09
N PHE A 162 -0.68 6.78 21.01
CA PHE A 162 0.19 6.88 19.83
C PHE A 162 0.11 8.28 19.18
N LEU A 163 -1.09 8.79 18.94
CA LEU A 163 -1.30 10.10 18.32
C LEU A 163 -0.77 11.25 19.19
N GLU A 164 -0.91 11.13 20.52
CA GLU A 164 -0.33 12.08 21.46
C GLU A 164 1.22 12.06 21.36
N ALA A 165 1.83 10.87 21.46
CA ALA A 165 3.28 10.73 21.39
C ALA A 165 3.83 11.19 20.04
N TRP A 166 3.18 10.81 18.94
CA TRP A 166 3.57 11.25 17.60
C TRP A 166 3.49 12.76 17.45
N ASN A 167 2.40 13.39 17.93
CA ASN A 167 2.25 14.84 17.91
C ASN A 167 3.38 15.56 18.66
N ASN A 168 3.84 15.00 19.78
CA ASN A 168 4.93 15.56 20.59
C ASN A 168 6.32 15.41 19.93
N HIS A 169 6.47 14.47 18.99
CA HIS A 169 7.71 14.27 18.22
C HIS A 169 7.78 15.09 16.95
N ARG A 170 6.71 15.83 16.60
CA ARG A 170 6.64 16.63 15.38
C ARG A 170 6.90 18.10 15.65
N MET A 171 7.49 18.80 14.70
CA MET A 171 7.63 20.25 14.73
C MET A 171 6.26 20.96 14.59
N PHE A 172 5.33 20.38 13.82
CA PHE A 172 3.99 20.92 13.61
C PHE A 172 2.94 19.88 14.05
N PRO A 173 1.82 20.35 14.65
CA PRO A 173 0.73 19.45 15.07
C PRO A 173 0.19 18.61 13.91
N ILE A 174 -0.30 17.41 14.26
CA ILE A 174 -1.05 16.58 13.34
C ILE A 174 -2.37 17.28 13.03
N ASP A 175 -2.66 17.46 11.74
CA ASP A 175 -3.93 18.05 11.31
C ASP A 175 -5.14 17.16 11.61
N ALA A 176 -6.34 17.73 11.62
CA ALA A 176 -7.56 17.03 11.99
C ALA A 176 -7.89 15.87 11.03
N GLY A 177 -7.59 16.00 9.75
CA GLY A 177 -7.82 14.95 8.75
C GLY A 177 -6.92 13.74 8.98
N THR A 178 -5.62 13.96 9.14
CA THR A 178 -4.65 12.92 9.50
C THR A 178 -5.03 12.24 10.80
N ARG A 179 -5.37 13.03 11.84
CA ARG A 179 -5.83 12.48 13.13
C ARG A 179 -7.04 11.55 12.95
N ALA A 180 -8.06 11.98 12.20
CA ALA A 180 -9.27 11.19 11.97
C ALA A 180 -8.97 9.86 11.26
N VAL A 181 -8.11 9.88 10.22
CA VAL A 181 -7.69 8.68 9.50
C VAL A 181 -6.97 7.69 10.42
N PHE A 182 -6.03 8.18 11.22
CA PHE A 182 -5.27 7.32 12.14
C PHE A 182 -6.14 6.79 13.26
N SER A 183 -7.00 7.61 13.89
CA SER A 183 -7.91 7.20 14.98
C SER A 183 -8.88 6.08 14.58
N ALA A 184 -9.13 5.89 13.29
CA ALA A 184 -10.00 4.82 12.81
C ALA A 184 -9.31 3.44 12.77
N ASN A 185 -8.01 3.35 13.03
CA ASN A 185 -7.28 2.09 13.02
C ASN A 185 -7.36 1.38 14.38
N ASP A 186 -7.30 0.04 14.35
CA ASP A 186 -7.15 -0.82 15.51
C ASP A 186 -5.70 -0.79 16.00
N ALA A 187 -5.46 -0.33 17.22
CA ALA A 187 -4.12 -0.13 17.75
C ALA A 187 -3.34 -1.44 17.91
N GLN A 188 -4.00 -2.53 18.35
CA GLN A 188 -3.37 -3.84 18.52
C GLN A 188 -2.97 -4.45 17.17
N ALA A 189 -3.85 -4.32 16.18
CA ALA A 189 -3.57 -4.75 14.83
C ALA A 189 -2.40 -3.96 14.22
N MET A 190 -2.35 -2.63 14.44
CA MET A 190 -1.25 -1.80 13.94
C MET A 190 0.08 -2.09 14.64
N ALA A 191 0.07 -2.38 15.94
CA ALA A 191 1.27 -2.81 16.65
C ALA A 191 1.81 -4.15 16.09
N ALA A 192 0.94 -5.14 15.95
CA ALA A 192 1.29 -6.44 15.35
C ALA A 192 1.83 -6.28 13.91
N TYR A 193 1.18 -5.45 13.10
CA TYR A 193 1.61 -5.12 11.75
C TYR A 193 3.00 -4.46 11.72
N ILE A 194 3.30 -3.48 12.58
CA ILE A 194 4.61 -2.83 12.66
C ILE A 194 5.68 -3.86 12.99
N ARG A 195 5.46 -4.71 14.00
CA ARG A 195 6.42 -5.75 14.40
C ARG A 195 6.69 -6.74 13.26
N ALA A 196 5.69 -7.12 12.49
CA ALA A 196 5.86 -7.97 11.32
C ALA A 196 6.69 -7.27 10.23
N CYS A 197 6.42 -5.98 9.97
CA CYS A 197 7.21 -5.20 9.02
C CYS A 197 8.67 -5.05 9.45
N ASP A 198 8.94 -4.89 10.75
CA ASP A 198 10.30 -4.78 11.28
C ASP A 198 11.06 -6.12 11.19
N ALA A 199 10.35 -7.23 11.26
CA ALA A 199 10.93 -8.58 11.12
C ALA A 199 11.06 -9.03 9.66
N ASP A 200 10.40 -8.37 8.71
CA ASP A 200 10.42 -8.75 7.29
C ASP A 200 11.80 -8.47 6.67
N PRO A 201 12.54 -9.49 6.22
CA PRO A 201 13.84 -9.30 5.58
C PRO A 201 13.75 -8.63 4.20
N GLY A 202 12.54 -8.52 3.64
CA GLY A 202 12.33 -8.08 2.26
C GLY A 202 12.68 -9.15 1.23
N LEU A 203 12.74 -8.74 -0.03
CA LEU A 203 13.13 -9.61 -1.14
C LEU A 203 14.63 -9.43 -1.45
N PRO A 204 15.35 -10.50 -1.79
CA PRO A 204 16.71 -10.39 -2.31
C PRO A 204 16.76 -9.62 -3.64
N ASP A 205 17.84 -8.90 -3.90
CA ASP A 205 18.09 -8.18 -5.15
C ASP A 205 17.95 -9.08 -6.40
N GLU A 206 18.39 -10.34 -6.29
CA GLU A 206 18.34 -11.33 -7.37
C GLU A 206 16.91 -11.61 -7.82
N VAL A 207 15.95 -11.52 -6.92
CA VAL A 207 14.52 -11.70 -7.24
C VAL A 207 14.03 -10.57 -8.14
N LEU A 208 14.38 -9.31 -7.82
CA LEU A 208 13.99 -8.17 -8.65
C LEU A 208 14.63 -8.20 -10.05
N ARG A 209 15.87 -8.70 -10.15
CA ARG A 209 16.55 -8.87 -11.44
C ARG A 209 15.87 -9.88 -12.38
N GLN A 210 15.01 -10.74 -11.84
CA GLN A 210 14.23 -11.73 -12.60
C GLN A 210 12.88 -11.20 -13.09
N PHE A 211 12.46 -10.01 -12.65
CA PHE A 211 11.21 -9.43 -13.12
C PHE A 211 11.29 -9.08 -14.60
N SER A 212 10.39 -9.63 -15.40
CA SER A 212 10.32 -9.39 -16.85
C SER A 212 9.19 -8.45 -17.27
N LEU A 213 8.22 -8.22 -16.39
CA LEU A 213 7.05 -7.39 -16.67
C LEU A 213 7.42 -5.90 -16.67
N PRO A 214 6.69 -5.07 -17.45
CA PRO A 214 6.84 -3.63 -17.39
C PRO A 214 6.61 -3.11 -15.96
N SER A 215 7.53 -2.30 -15.46
CA SER A 215 7.48 -1.79 -14.10
C SER A 215 7.72 -0.27 -14.07
N LEU A 216 6.89 0.42 -13.29
CA LEU A 216 7.03 1.85 -13.02
C LEU A 216 7.28 2.05 -11.52
N PHE A 217 8.36 2.73 -11.20
CA PHE A 217 8.63 3.22 -9.85
C PHE A 217 8.42 4.73 -9.81
N TYR A 218 7.75 5.23 -8.77
CA TYR A 218 7.64 6.67 -8.56
C TYR A 218 7.83 7.03 -7.09
N VAL A 219 8.42 8.19 -6.82
CA VAL A 219 8.76 8.61 -5.46
C VAL A 219 8.89 10.12 -5.38
N GLY A 220 8.53 10.70 -4.24
CA GLY A 220 8.73 12.13 -3.99
C GLY A 220 10.21 12.48 -3.85
N SER A 221 10.62 13.63 -4.35
CA SER A 221 12.03 14.09 -4.24
C SER A 221 12.46 14.43 -2.81
N GLN A 222 11.50 14.58 -1.90
CA GLN A 222 11.72 14.87 -0.48
C GLN A 222 11.38 13.67 0.43
N ASP A 223 11.25 12.46 -0.13
CA ASP A 223 10.87 11.24 0.61
C ASP A 223 12.06 10.61 1.39
N GLY A 224 13.07 11.38 1.70
CA GLY A 224 14.20 10.96 2.52
C GLY A 224 14.89 9.70 1.96
N THR A 225 15.16 8.73 2.83
CA THR A 225 15.85 7.48 2.45
C THR A 225 15.07 6.64 1.44
N ARG A 226 13.72 6.78 1.38
CA ARG A 226 12.90 6.04 0.40
C ARG A 226 13.16 6.44 -1.04
N LEU A 227 13.64 7.68 -1.28
CA LEU A 227 14.05 8.10 -2.62
C LEU A 227 15.20 7.21 -3.13
N ASP A 228 16.22 6.99 -2.30
CA ASP A 228 17.37 6.18 -2.69
C ASP A 228 17.02 4.68 -2.74
N ASP A 229 16.21 4.19 -1.80
CA ASP A 229 15.71 2.82 -1.78
C ASP A 229 14.86 2.51 -3.03
N THR A 230 13.97 3.43 -3.44
CA THR A 230 13.15 3.27 -4.64
C THR A 230 14.00 3.33 -5.91
N ARG A 231 15.01 4.19 -5.97
CA ARG A 231 15.98 4.24 -7.07
C ARG A 231 16.77 2.95 -7.20
N ALA A 232 17.25 2.42 -6.06
CA ALA A 232 17.96 1.15 -6.04
C ALA A 232 17.09 -0.01 -6.53
N ALA A 233 15.83 -0.09 -6.06
CA ALA A 233 14.88 -1.10 -6.52
C ALA A 233 14.59 -0.99 -8.02
N ALA A 234 14.36 0.22 -8.52
CA ALA A 234 14.13 0.45 -9.95
C ALA A 234 15.34 0.03 -10.80
N ALA A 235 16.57 0.30 -10.35
CA ALA A 235 17.79 -0.07 -11.07
C ALA A 235 18.01 -1.60 -11.16
N LEU A 236 17.38 -2.39 -10.27
CA LEU A 236 17.47 -3.85 -10.29
C LEU A 236 16.50 -4.49 -11.30
N VAL A 237 15.37 -3.85 -11.58
CA VAL A 237 14.32 -4.40 -12.46
C VAL A 237 14.63 -4.07 -13.92
N PRO A 238 14.87 -5.06 -14.81
CA PRO A 238 15.35 -4.82 -16.17
C PRO A 238 14.43 -3.97 -17.04
N ASN A 239 13.10 -4.13 -16.89
CA ASN A 239 12.10 -3.41 -17.68
C ASN A 239 11.36 -2.39 -16.81
N SER A 240 12.12 -1.48 -16.20
CA SER A 240 11.58 -0.49 -15.29
C SER A 240 11.81 0.95 -15.74
N GLU A 241 10.91 1.81 -15.28
CA GLU A 241 11.03 3.27 -15.35
C GLU A 241 10.97 3.85 -13.95
N LEU A 242 11.74 4.91 -13.71
CA LEU A 242 11.67 5.67 -12.47
C LEU A 242 11.21 7.10 -12.73
N HIS A 243 10.19 7.55 -11.99
CA HIS A 243 9.73 8.93 -12.02
C HIS A 243 9.83 9.58 -10.64
N VAL A 244 10.53 10.72 -10.56
CA VAL A 244 10.70 11.46 -9.31
C VAL A 244 9.76 12.68 -9.29
N ILE A 245 8.79 12.66 -8.38
CA ILE A 245 7.80 13.73 -8.18
C ILE A 245 8.46 14.86 -7.39
N ARG A 246 8.67 16.01 -8.02
CA ARG A 246 9.42 17.11 -7.41
C ARG A 246 8.63 17.85 -6.33
N GLY A 247 9.27 18.09 -5.18
CA GLY A 247 8.70 18.90 -4.10
C GLY A 247 7.78 18.15 -3.13
N PHE A 248 7.62 16.82 -3.31
CA PHE A 248 6.75 16.00 -2.48
C PHE A 248 7.56 15.03 -1.60
N ASP A 249 7.07 14.80 -0.39
CA ASP A 249 7.55 13.80 0.56
C ASP A 249 6.68 12.53 0.53
N HIS A 250 6.92 11.61 1.47
CA HIS A 250 6.18 10.35 1.56
C HIS A 250 4.67 10.55 1.75
N ALA A 251 4.27 11.46 2.60
CA ALA A 251 2.86 11.69 2.92
C ALA A 251 2.11 12.42 1.79
N THR A 252 2.81 13.28 1.05
CA THR A 252 2.21 14.19 0.07
C THR A 252 2.33 13.72 -1.38
N THR A 253 3.19 12.74 -1.70
CA THR A 253 3.35 12.23 -3.07
C THR A 253 2.05 11.71 -3.68
N MET A 254 1.18 11.05 -2.91
CA MET A 254 -0.13 10.62 -3.42
C MET A 254 -1.06 11.80 -3.77
N ALA A 255 -0.91 12.94 -3.10
CA ALA A 255 -1.67 14.15 -3.39
C ALA A 255 -1.24 14.83 -4.70
N ALA A 256 -0.03 14.53 -5.21
CA ALA A 256 0.42 14.93 -6.56
C ALA A 256 -0.30 14.13 -7.67
N SER A 257 -1.58 13.82 -7.47
CA SER A 257 -2.33 12.86 -8.30
C SER A 257 -2.36 13.22 -9.78
N ALA A 258 -2.39 14.49 -10.14
CA ALA A 258 -2.35 14.91 -11.54
C ALA A 258 -1.04 14.48 -12.25
N GLU A 259 0.11 14.66 -11.59
CA GLU A 259 1.41 14.24 -12.14
C GLU A 259 1.52 12.71 -12.15
N VAL A 260 1.16 12.05 -11.05
CA VAL A 260 1.21 10.58 -10.94
C VAL A 260 0.28 9.93 -11.98
N LEU A 261 -0.96 10.42 -12.14
CA LEU A 261 -1.88 9.91 -13.17
C LEU A 261 -1.34 10.10 -14.57
N GLY A 262 -0.74 11.26 -14.88
CA GLY A 262 -0.13 11.47 -16.18
C GLY A 262 1.06 10.53 -16.47
N VAL A 263 1.82 10.12 -15.44
CA VAL A 263 2.87 9.10 -15.56
C VAL A 263 2.26 7.72 -15.79
N LEU A 264 1.24 7.35 -15.01
CA LEU A 264 0.53 6.08 -15.12
C LEU A 264 -0.15 5.92 -16.49
N GLU A 265 -0.79 6.96 -17.02
CA GLU A 265 -1.42 6.94 -18.34
C GLU A 265 -0.39 6.68 -19.45
N ARG A 266 0.77 7.32 -19.40
CA ARG A 266 1.87 7.06 -20.35
C ARG A 266 2.43 5.64 -20.23
N PHE A 267 2.56 5.15 -18.99
CA PHE A 267 3.07 3.82 -18.72
C PHE A 267 2.14 2.72 -19.26
N TRP A 268 0.83 2.86 -19.07
CA TRP A 268 -0.16 1.88 -19.54
C TRP A 268 -0.64 2.08 -20.98
N GLY A 269 -0.35 3.21 -21.59
CA GLY A 269 -0.75 3.54 -22.97
C GLY A 269 0.21 3.02 -24.05
N ARG A 270 1.23 2.27 -23.64
CA ARG A 270 2.27 1.69 -24.53
C ARG A 270 1.92 0.32 -25.04
#